data_27e7fc37801cf864623ca6fc46cf5e81
#
_entry.id   27e7fc37801cf864623ca6fc46cf5e81
#
_cell.length_a   1.000
_cell.length_b   1.000
_cell.length_c   1.000
_cell.angle_alpha   90.00
_cell.angle_beta   90.00
_cell.angle_gamma   90.00
#
_symmetry.space_group_name_H-M   'P 1'
#
loop_
_entity.id
_entity.type
_entity.pdbx_description
1 polymer ?
#
loop_
_entity_poly.entity_id
_entity_poly.type
_entity_poly.pdbx_seq_one_letter_code
_entity_poly.pdbx_strand_id
1 'polypeptide(L)' 'MRLVTRSDFDGLACAALLKEAGIIDHWKFAHPKDLQDGLIEITEDDCLANVPYVEGCGLWFD' A
#
# COMPACT_ATOMS: atom_id res chain seq x y z
N MET A 1 5.24 4.11 -8.67
CA MET A 1 4.32 3.19 -8.00
C MET A 1 3.89 3.80 -6.67
N ARG A 2 2.63 3.71 -6.34
CA ARG A 2 2.07 4.24 -5.10
C ARG A 2 1.97 3.13 -4.06
N LEU A 3 2.40 3.40 -2.84
CA LEU A 3 2.19 2.47 -1.72
C LEU A 3 0.85 2.77 -1.06
N VAL A 4 0.05 1.74 -0.81
CA VAL A 4 -1.15 1.83 0.01
C VAL A 4 -0.93 0.94 1.23
N THR A 5 -0.97 1.52 2.42
CA THR A 5 -0.64 0.80 3.65
C THR A 5 -1.45 1.34 4.82
N ARG A 6 -1.38 0.64 5.94
CA ARG A 6 -2.07 1.06 7.17
C ARG A 6 -1.38 2.27 7.80
N SER A 7 -2.19 3.10 8.46
CA SER A 7 -1.69 4.27 9.18
C SER A 7 -1.21 3.87 10.57
N ASP A 8 -0.13 3.09 10.62
CA ASP A 8 0.50 2.68 11.87
C ASP A 8 2.02 2.74 11.70
N PHE A 9 2.74 2.39 12.76
CA PHE A 9 4.20 2.44 12.75
C PHE A 9 4.80 1.55 11.66
N ASP A 10 4.26 0.33 11.53
CA ASP A 10 4.76 -0.61 10.51
C ASP A 10 4.51 -0.10 9.10
N GLY A 11 3.36 0.50 8.86
CA GLY A 11 3.06 1.11 7.57
C GLY A 11 4.00 2.26 7.24
N LEU A 12 4.30 3.10 8.23
CA LEU A 12 5.24 4.20 8.06
C LEU A 12 6.65 3.67 7.75
N ALA A 13 7.08 2.63 8.45
CA ALA A 13 8.39 2.02 8.22
C ALA A 13 8.47 1.42 6.82
N CYS A 14 7.42 0.73 6.35
CA CYS A 14 7.37 0.21 5.00
C CYS A 14 7.46 1.32 3.96
N ALA A 15 6.74 2.42 4.17
CA ALA A 15 6.78 3.55 3.24
C ALA A 15 8.19 4.13 3.14
N ALA A 16 8.85 4.31 4.28
CA ALA A 16 10.20 4.83 4.30
C ALA A 16 11.19 3.93 3.57
N LEU A 17 11.13 2.62 3.83
CA LEU A 17 12.03 1.65 3.20
C LEU A 17 11.80 1.55 1.70
N LEU A 18 10.55 1.50 1.26
CA LEU A 18 10.23 1.36 -0.16
C LEU A 18 10.57 2.63 -0.93
N LYS A 19 10.39 3.79 -0.32
CA LYS A 19 10.79 5.05 -0.95
C LYS A 19 12.31 5.13 -1.08
N GLU A 20 13.05 4.76 -0.04
CA GLU A 20 14.50 4.72 -0.05
C GLU A 20 15.03 3.77 -1.14
N ALA A 21 14.36 2.64 -1.33
CA ALA A 21 14.73 1.67 -2.36
C ALA A 21 14.32 2.09 -3.78
N GLY A 22 13.57 3.18 -3.93
CA GLY A 22 13.13 3.65 -5.24
C GLY A 22 11.96 2.88 -5.83
N ILE A 23 11.30 2.04 -5.02
CA ILE A 23 10.16 1.24 -5.49
C ILE A 23 8.90 2.09 -5.57
N ILE A 24 8.71 2.99 -4.61
CA ILE A 24 7.57 3.91 -4.59
C ILE A 24 8.04 5.35 -4.65
N ASP A 25 7.20 6.22 -5.19
CA ASP A 25 7.45 7.66 -5.24
C ASP A 25 6.46 8.45 -4.38
N HIS A 26 5.36 7.83 -3.98
CA HIS A 26 4.38 8.41 -3.07
C HIS A 26 3.62 7.30 -2.36
N TRP A 27 2.87 7.64 -1.31
CA TRP A 27 2.13 6.66 -0.54
C TRP A 27 0.83 7.27 -0.01
N LYS A 28 -0.10 6.37 0.34
CA LYS A 28 -1.38 6.71 0.93
C LYS A 28 -1.67 5.76 2.10
N PHE A 29 -2.10 6.31 3.22
CA PHE A 29 -2.56 5.49 4.33
C PHE A 29 -4.04 5.17 4.15
N ALA A 30 -4.41 3.92 4.42
CA ALA A 30 -5.77 3.43 4.25
C ALA A 30 -6.11 2.44 5.36
N HIS A 31 -7.37 2.44 5.77
CA HIS A 31 -7.86 1.42 6.67
C HIS A 31 -8.11 0.13 5.88
N PRO A 32 -7.74 -1.06 6.42
CA PRO A 32 -7.97 -2.31 5.71
C PRO A 32 -9.41 -2.54 5.27
N LYS A 33 -10.36 -2.09 6.08
CA LYS A 33 -11.78 -2.21 5.75
C LYS A 33 -12.14 -1.40 4.51
N ASP A 34 -11.56 -0.23 4.33
CA ASP A 34 -11.80 0.60 3.16
C ASP A 34 -11.35 -0.10 1.88
N LEU A 35 -10.26 -0.85 1.96
CA LEU A 35 -9.79 -1.65 0.84
C LEU A 35 -10.74 -2.81 0.54
N GLN A 36 -11.22 -3.50 1.58
CA GLN A 36 -12.15 -4.61 1.42
C GLN A 36 -13.50 -4.14 0.86
N ASP A 37 -13.94 -2.95 1.26
CA ASP A 37 -15.22 -2.39 0.81
C ASP A 37 -15.13 -1.73 -0.57
N GLY A 38 -13.94 -1.69 -1.16
CA GLY A 38 -13.74 -1.12 -2.49
C GLY A 38 -13.82 0.40 -2.53
N LEU A 39 -13.63 1.06 -1.39
CA LEU A 39 -13.67 2.52 -1.32
C LEU A 39 -12.42 3.18 -1.90
N ILE A 40 -11.35 2.41 -2.06
CA ILE A 40 -10.09 2.88 -2.63
C ILE A 40 -9.80 2.05 -3.87
N GLU A 41 -9.65 2.70 -5.00
CA GLU A 41 -9.32 2.02 -6.25
C GLU A 41 -7.86 1.58 -6.23
N ILE A 42 -7.63 0.30 -6.45
CA ILE A 42 -6.29 -0.30 -6.51
C ILE A 42 -6.00 -0.71 -7.94
N THR A 43 -4.84 -0.33 -8.43
CA THR A 43 -4.41 -0.63 -9.80
C THR A 43 -3.07 -1.36 -9.78
N GLU A 44 -2.63 -1.80 -10.95
CA GLU A 44 -1.32 -2.46 -11.07
C GLU A 44 -0.14 -1.52 -10.80
N ASP A 45 -0.39 -0.22 -10.71
CA ASP A 45 0.62 0.77 -10.33
C ASP A 45 0.64 1.00 -8.82
N ASP A 46 -0.11 0.23 -8.07
CA ASP A 46 -0.17 0.31 -6.61
C ASP A 46 0.54 -0.87 -5.98
N CYS A 47 1.20 -0.59 -4.86
CA CYS A 47 1.87 -1.57 -4.01
C CYS A 47 1.11 -1.61 -2.68
N LEU A 48 0.76 -2.79 -2.24
CA LEU A 48 0.11 -2.98 -0.94
C LEU A 48 1.11 -3.55 0.06
N ALA A 49 1.13 -2.99 1.25
CA ALA A 49 1.98 -3.50 2.32
C ALA A 49 1.22 -3.41 3.64
N ASN A 50 1.31 -4.47 4.44
CA ASN A 50 0.72 -4.52 5.77
C ASN A 50 -0.81 -4.35 5.77
N VAL A 51 -1.44 -4.72 4.64
CA VAL A 51 -2.90 -4.72 4.46
C VAL A 51 -3.30 -6.00 3.73
N PRO A 52 -4.60 -6.37 3.74
CA PRO A 52 -5.05 -7.54 2.98
C PRO A 52 -4.80 -7.39 1.49
N TYR A 53 -4.58 -8.52 0.82
CA TYR A 53 -4.40 -8.55 -0.63
C TYR A 53 -5.66 -8.04 -1.35
N VAL A 54 -5.44 -7.21 -2.36
CA VAL A 54 -6.50 -6.75 -3.25
C VAL A 54 -6.10 -7.11 -4.67
N GLU A 55 -6.98 -7.81 -5.37
CA GLU A 55 -6.73 -8.21 -6.74
C GLU A 55 -6.51 -6.99 -7.63
N GLY A 56 -5.54 -7.09 -8.52
CA GLY A 56 -5.20 -6.02 -9.44
C GLY A 56 -4.05 -5.13 -9.00
N CYS A 57 -3.54 -5.31 -7.77
CA CYS A 57 -2.36 -4.56 -7.33
C CYS A 57 -1.11 -5.05 -8.06
N GLY A 58 -0.12 -4.17 -8.20
CA GLY A 58 1.14 -4.53 -8.85
C GLY A 58 2.05 -5.36 -7.96
N LEU A 59 2.18 -4.96 -6.69
CA LEU A 59 2.99 -5.66 -5.70
C LEU A 59 2.21 -5.76 -4.39
N TRP A 60 2.48 -6.80 -3.63
CA TRP A 60 1.87 -6.99 -2.32
C TRP A 60 2.91 -7.57 -1.37
N PHE A 61 3.07 -6.92 -0.23
CA PHE A 61 3.96 -7.35 0.85
C PHE A 61 3.10 -7.68 2.08
N ASP A 62 3.26 -8.86 2.56
CA ASP A 62 2.56 -9.33 3.76
C ASP A 62 3.29 -8.86 5.02
#